data_f011830d7bcf06c136467efd672a875a
#
_entry.id   f011830d7bcf06c136467efd672a875a
#
_cell.length_a   1.000
_cell.length_b   1.000
_cell.length_c   1.000
_cell.angle_alpha   90.00
_cell.angle_beta   90.00
_cell.angle_gamma   90.00
#
_symmetry.space_group_name_H-M   'P 1'
#
loop_
_entity.id
_entity.type
_entity.pdbx_description
1 polymer ?
#
loop_
_entity_poly.entity_id
_entity_poly.type
_entity_poly.pdbx_seq_one_letter_code
_entity_poly.pdbx_strand_id
1 'polypeptide(L)'
;MAFIYDEPAHTFSEYLLVPGYSSSECIPANVSLKTPLVKFKKGEKPALSLNIPLVSAIMQSVSDDGMAVALSREGGLSFIYGSQSVESEAAMVARVKSYKAGFVVSDSNLRPDSTLADVLALKEKTGHSTVAVTSDGSGHGHLEGIVTSRDYRVSRMHMTDLVKDFMTPVSEMVVGDADITLKEANDVIWDNKLNTLPIIDKDGNLLYMVFRKDYQTHKQYPLELLDGQKRHMVGAGINTRDYEQRVRRVRALQGRDPPACAGLARGL
;
A
#
# COMPACT_ATOMS: atom_id res chain seq x y z
N MET A 1 -41.14 -16.35 -14.58
CA MET A 1 -41.69 -15.77 -15.86
C MET A 1 -40.51 -15.04 -16.49
N ALA A 2 -40.17 -15.34 -17.74
CA ALA A 2 -39.10 -14.61 -18.45
C ALA A 2 -39.60 -13.22 -18.84
N PHE A 3 -38.78 -12.21 -18.68
CA PHE A 3 -39.05 -10.85 -19.15
C PHE A 3 -38.39 -10.70 -20.53
N ILE A 4 -39.14 -10.29 -21.53
CA ILE A 4 -38.64 -10.04 -22.88
C ILE A 4 -38.71 -8.55 -23.13
N TYR A 5 -37.60 -7.95 -23.56
CA TYR A 5 -37.53 -6.55 -23.97
C TYR A 5 -37.73 -6.47 -25.49
N ASP A 6 -38.57 -5.60 -25.93
CA ASP A 6 -38.85 -5.37 -27.37
C ASP A 6 -37.78 -4.47 -28.01
N GLU A 7 -37.01 -3.75 -27.22
CA GLU A 7 -35.91 -2.89 -27.70
C GLU A 7 -34.68 -3.71 -28.04
N PRO A 8 -33.99 -3.42 -29.16
CA PRO A 8 -32.74 -4.10 -29.50
C PRO A 8 -31.66 -3.79 -28.46
N ALA A 9 -30.97 -4.82 -28.03
CA ALA A 9 -29.75 -4.68 -27.21
C ALA A 9 -28.56 -4.43 -28.14
N HIS A 10 -27.68 -3.51 -27.72
CA HIS A 10 -26.48 -3.14 -28.47
C HIS A 10 -25.20 -3.58 -27.74
N THR A 11 -24.17 -3.91 -28.50
CA THR A 11 -22.81 -4.13 -27.97
C THR A 11 -22.00 -2.85 -28.06
N PHE A 12 -20.93 -2.75 -27.27
CA PHE A 12 -20.07 -1.56 -27.33
C PHE A 12 -19.44 -1.31 -28.71
N SER A 13 -19.26 -2.35 -29.52
CA SER A 13 -18.75 -2.22 -30.89
C SER A 13 -19.68 -1.51 -31.85
N GLU A 14 -20.96 -1.35 -31.49
CA GLU A 14 -21.98 -0.64 -32.30
C GLU A 14 -22.05 0.85 -31.99
N TYR A 15 -21.29 1.33 -31.00
CA TYR A 15 -21.24 2.73 -30.60
C TYR A 15 -19.94 3.40 -31.05
N LEU A 16 -20.05 4.62 -31.53
CA LEU A 16 -18.92 5.48 -31.83
C LEU A 16 -18.97 6.72 -30.94
N LEU A 17 -17.80 7.15 -30.47
CA LEU A 17 -17.70 8.42 -29.75
C LEU A 17 -17.96 9.57 -30.73
N VAL A 18 -18.84 10.49 -30.36
CA VAL A 18 -19.05 11.72 -31.10
C VAL A 18 -17.82 12.60 -30.93
N PRO A 19 -17.18 13.06 -32.03
CA PRO A 19 -16.02 13.95 -31.93
C PRO A 19 -16.40 15.24 -31.19
N GLY A 20 -15.58 15.61 -30.20
CA GLY A 20 -15.71 16.87 -29.46
C GLY A 20 -14.82 17.96 -30.05
N TYR A 21 -14.87 19.13 -29.43
CA TYR A 21 -13.95 20.24 -29.77
C TYR A 21 -12.52 19.87 -29.43
N SER A 22 -11.61 20.16 -30.34
CA SER A 22 -10.18 19.97 -30.16
C SER A 22 -9.43 21.28 -30.46
N SER A 23 -8.44 21.62 -29.63
CA SER A 23 -7.60 22.81 -29.77
C SER A 23 -6.12 22.43 -29.69
N SER A 24 -5.25 23.41 -29.93
CA SER A 24 -3.78 23.24 -29.75
C SER A 24 -3.38 22.91 -28.31
N GLU A 25 -4.25 23.12 -27.33
CA GLU A 25 -4.03 22.78 -25.92
C GLU A 25 -4.37 21.30 -25.61
N CYS A 26 -5.05 20.59 -26.51
CA CYS A 26 -5.40 19.18 -26.36
C CYS A 26 -4.20 18.28 -26.69
N ILE A 27 -3.10 18.49 -25.98
CA ILE A 27 -1.87 17.68 -26.06
C ILE A 27 -1.79 16.72 -24.86
N PRO A 28 -1.09 15.58 -24.97
CA PRO A 28 -0.98 14.59 -23.87
C PRO A 28 -0.52 15.17 -22.54
N ALA A 29 0.34 16.17 -22.54
CA ALA A 29 0.85 16.83 -21.33
C ALA A 29 -0.25 17.58 -20.54
N ASN A 30 -1.31 18.03 -21.20
CA ASN A 30 -2.41 18.78 -20.60
C ASN A 30 -3.61 17.89 -20.26
N VAL A 31 -3.60 16.60 -20.63
CA VAL A 31 -4.68 15.66 -20.42
C VAL A 31 -4.50 14.92 -19.10
N SER A 32 -5.49 14.96 -18.21
CA SER A 32 -5.54 14.14 -17.01
C SER A 32 -6.40 12.91 -17.26
N LEU A 33 -5.84 11.72 -16.99
CA LEU A 33 -6.55 10.44 -17.05
C LEU A 33 -7.27 10.11 -15.74
N LYS A 34 -7.15 10.96 -14.72
CA LYS A 34 -7.78 10.74 -13.42
C LYS A 34 -9.30 10.68 -13.58
N THR A 35 -9.89 9.56 -13.15
CA THR A 35 -11.31 9.29 -13.33
C THR A 35 -11.97 8.81 -12.04
N PRO A 36 -13.22 9.22 -11.75
CA PRO A 36 -13.97 8.69 -10.62
C PRO A 36 -14.35 7.23 -10.86
N LEU A 37 -14.17 6.37 -9.87
CA LEU A 37 -14.61 4.98 -9.91
C LEU A 37 -16.05 4.81 -9.40
N VAL A 38 -16.51 5.71 -8.53
CA VAL A 38 -17.82 5.66 -7.89
C VAL A 38 -18.66 6.87 -8.26
N LYS A 39 -19.98 6.69 -8.25
CA LYS A 39 -20.93 7.76 -8.50
C LYS A 39 -20.77 8.89 -7.46
N PHE A 40 -20.79 10.13 -7.90
CA PHE A 40 -20.68 11.33 -7.09
C PHE A 40 -21.66 12.41 -7.63
N LYS A 41 -22.00 13.39 -6.79
CA LYS A 41 -22.79 14.53 -7.21
C LYS A 41 -21.91 15.61 -7.80
N LYS A 42 -22.45 16.40 -8.73
CA LYS A 42 -21.75 17.55 -9.32
C LYS A 42 -21.30 18.53 -8.20
N GLY A 43 -20.01 18.84 -8.18
CA GLY A 43 -19.39 19.70 -7.16
C GLY A 43 -18.83 18.97 -5.93
N GLU A 44 -19.09 17.68 -5.76
CA GLU A 44 -18.49 16.85 -4.71
C GLU A 44 -17.22 16.14 -5.23
N LYS A 45 -16.29 15.86 -4.34
CA LYS A 45 -15.16 14.97 -4.66
C LYS A 45 -15.66 13.52 -4.66
N PRO A 46 -15.35 12.72 -5.70
CA PRO A 46 -15.67 11.30 -5.68
C PRO A 46 -14.94 10.61 -4.52
N ALA A 47 -15.63 9.72 -3.82
CA ALA A 47 -15.05 8.97 -2.71
C ALA A 47 -13.88 8.06 -3.14
N LEU A 48 -13.87 7.65 -4.42
CA LEU A 48 -12.83 6.83 -5.01
C LEU A 48 -12.53 7.29 -6.44
N SER A 49 -11.24 7.50 -6.74
CA SER A 49 -10.77 7.87 -8.07
C SER A 49 -9.59 6.99 -8.45
N LEU A 50 -9.46 6.71 -9.74
CA LEU A 50 -8.31 6.07 -10.36
C LEU A 50 -7.39 7.14 -10.95
N ASN A 51 -6.12 6.84 -11.07
CA ASN A 51 -5.17 7.72 -11.76
C ASN A 51 -5.18 7.50 -13.28
N ILE A 52 -5.56 6.28 -13.72
CA ILE A 52 -5.88 5.96 -15.12
C ILE A 52 -7.22 5.22 -15.20
N PRO A 53 -8.01 5.35 -16.28
CA PRO A 53 -9.32 4.71 -16.41
C PRO A 53 -9.21 3.23 -16.83
N LEU A 54 -8.41 2.44 -16.11
CA LEU A 54 -8.20 1.03 -16.42
C LEU A 54 -8.49 0.16 -15.19
N VAL A 55 -9.37 -0.83 -15.41
CA VAL A 55 -9.80 -1.79 -14.38
C VAL A 55 -9.72 -3.19 -14.95
N SER A 56 -9.18 -4.15 -14.22
CA SER A 56 -9.17 -5.55 -14.66
C SER A 56 -10.49 -6.25 -14.36
N ALA A 57 -10.87 -7.18 -15.24
CA ALA A 57 -12.06 -7.99 -15.06
C ALA A 57 -11.91 -8.95 -13.86
N ILE A 58 -13.01 -9.17 -13.12
CA ILE A 58 -13.07 -10.05 -11.95
C ILE A 58 -13.07 -11.54 -12.35
N MET A 59 -12.04 -11.97 -13.05
CA MET A 59 -11.93 -13.31 -13.63
C MET A 59 -10.67 -14.01 -13.13
N GLN A 60 -10.77 -15.30 -12.84
CA GLN A 60 -9.67 -16.11 -12.31
C GLN A 60 -8.43 -16.09 -13.22
N SER A 61 -8.62 -16.10 -14.52
CA SER A 61 -7.54 -16.07 -15.51
C SER A 61 -6.96 -14.66 -15.76
N VAL A 62 -7.50 -13.62 -15.12
CA VAL A 62 -7.12 -12.22 -15.37
C VAL A 62 -6.61 -11.53 -14.12
N SER A 63 -7.31 -11.66 -13.00
CA SER A 63 -7.17 -10.77 -11.84
C SER A 63 -6.75 -11.52 -10.57
N ASP A 64 -5.48 -11.86 -10.49
CA ASP A 64 -4.81 -12.31 -9.27
C ASP A 64 -4.10 -11.15 -8.54
N ASP A 65 -3.34 -11.47 -7.50
CA ASP A 65 -2.53 -10.49 -6.75
C ASP A 65 -1.37 -9.92 -7.60
N GLY A 66 -0.82 -10.68 -8.53
CA GLY A 66 0.20 -10.18 -9.48
C GLY A 66 -0.34 -9.09 -10.39
N MET A 67 -1.52 -9.33 -11.01
CA MET A 67 -2.22 -8.33 -11.81
C MET A 67 -2.61 -7.12 -10.96
N ALA A 68 -3.06 -7.33 -9.72
CA ALA A 68 -3.46 -6.24 -8.83
C ALA A 68 -2.27 -5.31 -8.51
N VAL A 69 -1.09 -5.85 -8.24
CA VAL A 69 0.13 -5.04 -8.05
C VAL A 69 0.50 -4.31 -9.33
N ALA A 70 0.56 -5.01 -10.46
CA ALA A 70 0.96 -4.44 -11.75
C ALA A 70 0.05 -3.27 -12.15
N LEU A 71 -1.26 -3.47 -12.07
CA LEU A 71 -2.24 -2.46 -12.47
C LEU A 71 -2.28 -1.26 -11.50
N SER A 72 -2.13 -1.51 -10.19
CA SER A 72 -2.06 -0.43 -9.21
C SER A 72 -0.81 0.44 -9.40
N ARG A 73 0.33 -0.14 -9.81
CA ARG A 73 1.54 0.62 -10.18
C ARG A 73 1.30 1.59 -11.32
N GLU A 74 0.53 1.18 -12.31
CA GLU A 74 0.20 2.03 -13.47
C GLU A 74 -0.93 3.03 -13.17
N GLY A 75 -1.55 2.96 -11.98
CA GLY A 75 -2.60 3.88 -11.57
C GLY A 75 -4.03 3.40 -11.79
N GLY A 76 -4.20 2.15 -12.24
CA GLY A 76 -5.48 1.48 -12.38
C GLY A 76 -5.86 0.65 -11.15
N LEU A 77 -6.91 -0.17 -11.25
CA LEU A 77 -7.42 -1.01 -10.18
C LEU A 77 -7.75 -2.41 -10.68
N SER A 78 -7.28 -3.43 -9.96
CA SER A 78 -7.70 -4.81 -10.19
C SER A 78 -8.72 -5.26 -9.15
N PHE A 79 -9.70 -6.06 -9.60
CA PHE A 79 -10.64 -6.76 -8.73
C PHE A 79 -10.26 -8.24 -8.68
N ILE A 80 -9.68 -8.68 -7.56
CA ILE A 80 -9.34 -10.10 -7.35
C ILE A 80 -10.61 -10.95 -7.46
N TYR A 81 -10.50 -12.06 -8.16
CA TYR A 81 -11.64 -12.94 -8.44
C TYR A 81 -12.21 -13.60 -7.18
N GLY A 82 -13.56 -13.62 -7.10
CA GLY A 82 -14.28 -14.20 -5.96
C GLY A 82 -14.58 -15.70 -6.08
N SER A 83 -14.25 -16.37 -7.22
CA SER A 83 -14.47 -17.81 -7.44
C SER A 83 -13.40 -18.66 -6.76
N GLN A 84 -13.13 -18.39 -5.49
CA GLN A 84 -12.16 -19.07 -4.63
C GLN A 84 -12.61 -19.01 -3.16
N SER A 85 -11.91 -19.71 -2.25
CA SER A 85 -12.23 -19.61 -0.84
C SER A 85 -11.98 -18.21 -0.27
N VAL A 86 -12.67 -17.88 0.82
CA VAL A 86 -12.52 -16.59 1.52
C VAL A 86 -11.09 -16.38 1.98
N GLU A 87 -10.43 -17.44 2.46
CA GLU A 87 -9.05 -17.42 2.96
C GLU A 87 -8.06 -17.17 1.83
N SER A 88 -8.26 -17.79 0.67
CA SER A 88 -7.41 -17.64 -0.50
C SER A 88 -7.46 -16.21 -1.05
N GLU A 89 -8.67 -15.65 -1.22
CA GLU A 89 -8.83 -14.28 -1.66
C GLU A 89 -8.25 -13.28 -0.65
N ALA A 90 -8.52 -13.49 0.64
CA ALA A 90 -7.95 -12.66 1.70
C ALA A 90 -6.41 -12.69 1.69
N ALA A 91 -5.80 -13.86 1.46
CA ALA A 91 -4.35 -13.99 1.34
C ALA A 91 -3.80 -13.22 0.12
N MET A 92 -4.50 -13.23 -1.03
CA MET A 92 -4.13 -12.42 -2.20
C MET A 92 -4.21 -10.92 -1.88
N VAL A 93 -5.30 -10.46 -1.25
CA VAL A 93 -5.43 -9.05 -0.80
C VAL A 93 -4.31 -8.68 0.15
N ALA A 94 -3.97 -9.54 1.11
CA ALA A 94 -2.87 -9.30 2.05
C ALA A 94 -1.53 -9.14 1.32
N ARG A 95 -1.23 -9.98 0.31
CA ARG A 95 -0.01 -9.85 -0.49
C ARG A 95 0.06 -8.52 -1.24
N VAL A 96 -1.06 -8.07 -1.85
CA VAL A 96 -1.11 -6.75 -2.50
C VAL A 96 -0.89 -5.63 -1.50
N LYS A 97 -1.51 -5.71 -0.32
CA LYS A 97 -1.37 -4.70 0.75
C LYS A 97 0.01 -4.69 1.39
N SER A 98 0.73 -5.78 1.40
CA SER A 98 2.10 -5.87 1.89
C SER A 98 3.15 -5.44 0.84
N TYR A 99 2.71 -5.24 -0.41
CA TYR A 99 3.62 -4.79 -1.46
C TYR A 99 4.15 -3.37 -1.18
N LYS A 100 5.46 -3.20 -1.31
CA LYS A 100 6.17 -1.98 -0.90
C LYS A 100 6.06 -0.88 -1.94
N ALA A 101 5.34 0.17 -1.61
CA ALA A 101 5.17 1.38 -2.44
C ALA A 101 5.99 2.58 -1.90
N GLY A 102 7.19 2.34 -1.41
CA GLY A 102 8.09 3.37 -0.89
C GLY A 102 7.91 3.70 0.59
N PHE A 103 6.70 3.83 1.09
CA PHE A 103 6.41 3.90 2.54
C PHE A 103 6.01 2.51 3.03
N VAL A 104 6.75 1.96 3.99
CA VAL A 104 6.57 0.59 4.47
C VAL A 104 6.23 0.64 5.95
N VAL A 105 5.12 0.03 6.36
CA VAL A 105 4.89 -0.27 7.77
C VAL A 105 5.95 -1.29 8.20
N SER A 106 6.68 -1.01 9.26
CA SER A 106 7.73 -1.90 9.72
C SER A 106 7.15 -3.22 10.22
N ASP A 107 7.63 -4.32 9.68
CA ASP A 107 7.34 -5.70 10.10
C ASP A 107 8.50 -6.31 10.92
N SER A 108 9.55 -5.54 11.10
CA SER A 108 10.78 -5.92 11.81
C SER A 108 11.01 -4.96 12.96
N ASN A 109 10.35 -5.25 14.09
CA ASN A 109 10.37 -4.38 15.26
C ASN A 109 10.75 -5.17 16.49
N LEU A 110 11.49 -4.54 17.40
CA LEU A 110 11.88 -5.06 18.70
C LEU A 110 11.69 -4.01 19.79
N ARG A 111 11.74 -4.44 21.03
CA ARG A 111 11.72 -3.58 22.19
C ARG A 111 13.15 -3.25 22.62
N PRO A 112 13.36 -2.15 23.37
CA PRO A 112 14.68 -1.80 23.90
C PRO A 112 15.29 -2.87 24.81
N ASP A 113 14.45 -3.67 25.49
CA ASP A 113 14.83 -4.76 26.38
C ASP A 113 15.01 -6.13 25.67
N SER A 114 14.83 -6.19 24.35
CA SER A 114 15.16 -7.35 23.54
C SER A 114 16.68 -7.55 23.46
N THR A 115 17.11 -8.74 23.06
CA THR A 115 18.51 -9.13 23.02
C THR A 115 19.10 -9.17 21.60
N LEU A 116 20.43 -9.25 21.50
CA LEU A 116 21.09 -9.49 20.21
C LEU A 116 20.63 -10.81 19.55
N ALA A 117 20.33 -11.83 20.35
CA ALA A 117 19.77 -13.09 19.84
C ALA A 117 18.43 -12.85 19.15
N ASP A 118 17.56 -11.99 19.70
CA ASP A 118 16.27 -11.65 19.10
C ASP A 118 16.43 -10.89 17.78
N VAL A 119 17.43 -9.99 17.69
CA VAL A 119 17.77 -9.28 16.43
C VAL A 119 18.16 -10.27 15.34
N LEU A 120 19.00 -11.25 15.65
CA LEU A 120 19.45 -12.26 14.69
C LEU A 120 18.30 -13.20 14.26
N ALA A 121 17.49 -13.65 15.20
CA ALA A 121 16.32 -14.47 14.92
C ALA A 121 15.31 -13.73 14.03
N LEU A 122 15.05 -12.45 14.32
CA LEU A 122 14.17 -11.61 13.51
C LEU A 122 14.73 -11.41 12.10
N LYS A 123 16.03 -11.17 11.97
CA LYS A 123 16.71 -11.06 10.68
C LYS A 123 16.64 -12.35 9.87
N GLU A 124 16.81 -13.50 10.49
CA GLU A 124 16.66 -14.80 9.82
C GLU A 124 15.22 -15.02 9.33
N LYS A 125 14.23 -14.66 10.15
CA LYS A 125 12.81 -14.79 9.84
C LYS A 125 12.34 -13.84 8.73
N THR A 126 12.76 -12.57 8.76
CA THR A 126 12.26 -11.52 7.87
C THR A 126 13.16 -11.21 6.68
N GLY A 127 14.44 -11.59 6.76
CA GLY A 127 15.46 -11.23 5.78
C GLY A 127 15.89 -9.74 5.85
N HIS A 128 15.36 -8.97 6.82
CA HIS A 128 15.64 -7.54 6.94
C HIS A 128 16.84 -7.27 7.82
N SER A 129 17.72 -6.35 7.38
CA SER A 129 18.91 -5.94 8.13
C SER A 129 18.69 -4.69 8.99
N THR A 130 17.52 -4.08 8.87
CA THR A 130 17.13 -2.88 9.61
C THR A 130 15.94 -3.23 10.48
N VAL A 131 16.05 -2.97 11.78
CA VAL A 131 15.05 -3.26 12.80
C VAL A 131 14.69 -1.96 13.49
N ALA A 132 13.42 -1.59 13.49
CA ALA A 132 12.94 -0.46 14.29
C ALA A 132 12.82 -0.88 15.76
N VAL A 133 13.25 -0.03 16.66
CA VAL A 133 13.11 -0.24 18.10
C VAL A 133 12.02 0.67 18.61
N THR A 134 10.91 0.07 19.06
CA THR A 134 9.75 0.79 19.57
C THR A 134 9.45 0.38 21.00
N SER A 135 8.81 1.25 21.77
CA SER A 135 8.52 1.04 23.19
C SER A 135 7.78 -0.27 23.49
N ASP A 136 6.90 -0.70 22.57
CA ASP A 136 6.07 -1.90 22.69
C ASP A 136 6.47 -3.04 21.73
N GLY A 137 7.46 -2.82 20.84
CA GLY A 137 7.88 -3.78 19.83
C GLY A 137 6.91 -3.88 18.64
N SER A 138 5.94 -2.99 18.52
CA SER A 138 5.01 -2.95 17.38
C SER A 138 5.50 -2.02 16.26
N GLY A 139 4.92 -2.15 15.06
CA GLY A 139 5.20 -1.27 13.93
C GLY A 139 4.61 0.14 14.06
N HIS A 140 3.91 0.44 15.16
CA HIS A 140 3.26 1.73 15.43
C HIS A 140 3.53 2.25 16.85
N GLY A 141 4.42 1.60 17.60
CA GLY A 141 4.82 2.06 18.92
C GLY A 141 5.69 3.31 18.87
N HIS A 142 5.88 3.96 20.03
CA HIS A 142 6.79 5.10 20.13
C HIS A 142 8.20 4.69 19.71
N LEU A 143 8.81 5.45 18.80
CA LEU A 143 10.12 5.14 18.24
C LEU A 143 11.21 5.48 19.25
N GLU A 144 11.98 4.47 19.67
CA GLU A 144 13.11 4.62 20.60
C GLU A 144 14.46 4.68 19.85
N GLY A 145 14.55 3.98 18.71
CA GLY A 145 15.75 3.93 17.92
C GLY A 145 15.68 2.96 16.76
N ILE A 146 16.84 2.63 16.20
CA ILE A 146 17.00 1.69 15.09
C ILE A 146 18.23 0.82 15.31
N VAL A 147 18.15 -0.44 14.86
CA VAL A 147 19.30 -1.34 14.78
C VAL A 147 19.56 -1.70 13.33
N THR A 148 20.79 -1.57 12.89
CA THR A 148 21.26 -1.98 11.57
C THR A 148 22.43 -2.95 11.70
N SER A 149 22.85 -3.58 10.60
CA SER A 149 24.03 -4.47 10.61
C SER A 149 25.35 -3.77 10.94
N ARG A 150 25.37 -2.45 11.09
CA ARG A 150 26.54 -1.66 11.49
C ARG A 150 26.68 -1.51 13.01
N ASP A 151 25.56 -1.67 13.72
CA ASP A 151 25.47 -1.38 15.14
C ASP A 151 25.93 -2.56 16.01
N TYR A 152 26.08 -3.76 15.44
CA TYR A 152 26.52 -4.94 16.18
C TYR A 152 27.55 -5.78 15.43
N ARG A 153 28.42 -6.46 16.21
CA ARG A 153 29.34 -7.46 15.69
C ARG A 153 29.24 -8.74 16.53
N VAL A 154 28.67 -9.79 15.95
CA VAL A 154 28.41 -11.08 16.58
C VAL A 154 29.72 -11.68 17.23
N SER A 155 30.88 -11.43 16.61
CA SER A 155 32.17 -11.92 17.14
C SER A 155 32.70 -11.17 18.36
N ARG A 156 32.09 -10.06 18.77
CA ARG A 156 32.55 -9.18 19.85
C ARG A 156 31.49 -8.89 20.91
N MET A 157 30.27 -9.35 20.72
CA MET A 157 29.14 -9.09 21.59
C MET A 157 28.54 -10.40 22.10
N HIS A 158 27.89 -10.33 23.25
CA HIS A 158 27.15 -11.46 23.80
C HIS A 158 25.73 -11.51 23.26
N MET A 159 25.20 -12.71 23.08
CA MET A 159 23.83 -12.90 22.59
C MET A 159 22.77 -12.31 23.54
N THR A 160 23.14 -12.10 24.80
CA THR A 160 22.29 -11.51 25.85
C THR A 160 22.38 -9.99 25.94
N ASP A 161 23.26 -9.34 25.15
CA ASP A 161 23.38 -7.88 25.16
C ASP A 161 22.06 -7.25 24.72
N LEU A 162 21.63 -6.22 25.44
CA LEU A 162 20.33 -5.59 25.22
C LEU A 162 20.37 -4.61 24.03
N VAL A 163 19.31 -4.58 23.25
CA VAL A 163 19.17 -3.72 22.06
C VAL A 163 19.42 -2.25 22.39
N LYS A 164 18.92 -1.76 23.53
CA LYS A 164 19.13 -0.38 24.00
C LYS A 164 20.59 0.03 24.16
N ASP A 165 21.50 -0.95 24.39
CA ASP A 165 22.91 -0.68 24.67
C ASP A 165 23.74 -0.49 23.38
N PHE A 166 23.19 -0.92 22.20
CA PHE A 166 23.89 -0.84 20.92
C PHE A 166 23.03 -0.26 19.77
N MET A 167 21.75 0.03 19.99
CA MET A 167 20.93 0.71 18.99
C MET A 167 21.40 2.15 18.76
N THR A 168 21.11 2.70 17.59
CA THR A 168 21.16 4.15 17.35
C THR A 168 19.88 4.76 17.93
N PRO A 169 19.95 5.58 18.99
CA PRO A 169 18.77 6.16 19.62
C PRO A 169 18.12 7.23 18.73
N VAL A 170 16.81 7.45 18.89
CA VAL A 170 16.06 8.44 18.10
C VAL A 170 16.64 9.85 18.17
N SER A 171 17.26 10.22 19.29
CA SER A 171 17.92 11.53 19.48
C SER A 171 19.11 11.78 18.55
N GLU A 172 19.70 10.71 18.00
CA GLU A 172 20.84 10.77 17.06
C GLU A 172 20.39 10.48 15.62
N MET A 173 19.09 10.30 15.39
CA MET A 173 18.54 9.94 14.09
C MET A 173 17.93 11.15 13.39
N VAL A 174 17.93 11.09 12.07
CA VAL A 174 17.05 11.92 11.23
C VAL A 174 15.75 11.15 11.03
N VAL A 175 14.64 11.80 11.32
CA VAL A 175 13.28 11.27 11.13
C VAL A 175 12.48 12.19 10.22
N GLY A 176 11.46 11.67 9.58
CA GLY A 176 10.54 12.46 8.76
C GLY A 176 9.17 12.59 9.41
N ASP A 177 8.44 13.64 9.08
CA ASP A 177 7.09 13.91 9.56
C ASP A 177 6.03 13.09 8.81
N ALA A 178 4.87 12.91 9.41
CA ALA A 178 3.74 12.15 8.84
C ALA A 178 3.28 12.65 7.45
N ASP A 179 3.37 13.95 7.19
CA ASP A 179 2.90 14.58 5.96
C ASP A 179 3.96 14.60 4.84
N ILE A 180 5.18 14.14 5.12
CA ILE A 180 6.29 14.15 4.15
C ILE A 180 5.93 13.36 2.89
N THR A 181 6.22 13.91 1.72
CA THR A 181 6.09 13.19 0.45
C THR A 181 7.27 12.23 0.26
N LEU A 182 7.09 11.21 -0.59
CA LEU A 182 8.18 10.25 -0.86
C LEU A 182 9.39 10.94 -1.52
N LYS A 183 9.15 12.00 -2.32
CA LYS A 183 10.23 12.79 -2.91
C LYS A 183 11.03 13.52 -1.83
N GLU A 184 10.37 14.25 -0.94
CA GLU A 184 11.02 14.94 0.17
C GLU A 184 11.75 13.97 1.10
N ALA A 185 11.14 12.83 1.45
CA ALA A 185 11.77 11.78 2.24
C ALA A 185 13.06 11.26 1.57
N ASN A 186 13.04 11.12 0.24
CA ASN A 186 14.22 10.72 -0.50
C ASN A 186 15.30 11.82 -0.54
N ASP A 187 14.90 13.08 -0.67
CA ASP A 187 15.85 14.21 -0.63
C ASP A 187 16.55 14.24 0.74
N VAL A 188 15.79 14.06 1.86
CA VAL A 188 16.36 13.92 3.21
C VAL A 188 17.33 12.73 3.32
N ILE A 189 16.97 11.57 2.74
CA ILE A 189 17.84 10.37 2.70
C ILE A 189 19.16 10.68 1.97
N TRP A 190 19.10 11.38 0.84
CA TRP A 190 20.28 11.72 0.05
C TRP A 190 21.17 12.73 0.76
N ASP A 191 20.60 13.82 1.26
CA ASP A 191 21.33 14.92 1.90
C ASP A 191 22.07 14.45 3.15
N ASN A 192 21.43 13.55 3.92
CA ASN A 192 22.00 12.99 5.14
C ASN A 192 22.72 11.65 4.93
N LYS A 193 22.87 11.17 3.68
CA LYS A 193 23.57 9.91 3.32
C LYS A 193 23.01 8.68 4.04
N LEU A 194 21.70 8.67 4.27
CA LEU A 194 21.00 7.59 4.97
C LEU A 194 20.68 6.44 4.01
N ASN A 195 20.42 5.26 4.57
CA ASN A 195 19.83 4.13 3.86
C ASN A 195 18.33 3.98 4.16
N THR A 196 17.87 4.55 5.28
CA THR A 196 16.54 4.40 5.82
C THR A 196 16.15 5.67 6.55
N LEU A 197 14.91 6.10 6.38
CA LEU A 197 14.29 7.23 7.08
C LEU A 197 13.01 6.74 7.78
N PRO A 198 12.97 6.70 9.10
CA PRO A 198 11.73 6.51 9.85
C PRO A 198 10.83 7.74 9.72
N ILE A 199 9.54 7.51 9.58
CA ILE A 199 8.51 8.55 9.55
C ILE A 199 7.69 8.39 10.83
N ILE A 200 7.59 9.48 11.59
CA ILE A 200 6.89 9.49 12.88
C ILE A 200 5.73 10.49 12.88
N ASP A 201 4.78 10.28 13.77
CA ASP A 201 3.73 11.25 14.06
C ASP A 201 4.19 12.31 15.08
N LYS A 202 3.27 13.24 15.41
CA LYS A 202 3.54 14.33 16.38
C LYS A 202 3.82 13.83 17.80
N ASP A 203 3.39 12.62 18.11
CA ASP A 203 3.57 11.97 19.42
C ASP A 203 4.83 11.07 19.44
N GLY A 204 5.60 11.03 18.33
CA GLY A 204 6.81 10.23 18.19
C GLY A 204 6.56 8.76 17.86
N ASN A 205 5.33 8.37 17.50
CA ASN A 205 5.05 6.99 17.13
C ASN A 205 5.49 6.72 15.69
N LEU A 206 6.04 5.54 15.46
CA LEU A 206 6.46 5.09 14.14
C LEU A 206 5.24 4.88 13.24
N LEU A 207 5.22 5.52 12.08
CA LEU A 207 4.20 5.32 11.06
C LEU A 207 4.72 4.45 9.92
N TYR A 208 5.86 4.82 9.36
CA TYR A 208 6.46 4.17 8.18
C TYR A 208 7.97 4.18 8.25
N MET A 209 8.57 3.31 7.43
CA MET A 209 9.99 3.34 7.08
C MET A 209 10.12 3.64 5.59
N VAL A 210 11.02 4.51 5.20
CA VAL A 210 11.37 4.78 3.81
C VAL A 210 12.79 4.30 3.57
N PHE A 211 13.00 3.47 2.53
CA PHE A 211 14.29 2.92 2.20
C PHE A 211 14.82 3.54 0.89
N ARG A 212 16.08 3.94 0.89
CA ARG A 212 16.76 4.51 -0.29
C ARG A 212 16.63 3.65 -1.54
N LYS A 213 16.68 2.33 -1.41
CA LYS A 213 16.57 1.37 -2.53
C LYS A 213 15.20 1.37 -3.20
N ASP A 214 14.14 1.72 -2.45
CA ASP A 214 12.75 1.61 -2.94
C ASP A 214 12.34 2.86 -3.74
N TYR A 215 13.05 3.98 -3.58
CA TYR A 215 12.75 5.24 -4.29
C TYR A 215 12.88 5.13 -5.81
N GLN A 216 13.91 4.44 -6.30
CA GLN A 216 14.09 4.29 -7.76
C GLN A 216 12.96 3.50 -8.40
N THR A 217 12.44 2.51 -7.68
CA THR A 217 11.28 1.73 -8.13
C THR A 217 10.03 2.61 -8.21
N HIS A 218 9.79 3.44 -7.20
CA HIS A 218 8.65 4.37 -7.20
C HIS A 218 8.74 5.44 -8.29
N LYS A 219 9.94 5.94 -8.59
CA LYS A 219 10.15 6.92 -9.67
C LYS A 219 9.73 6.39 -11.05
N GLN A 220 9.75 5.07 -11.24
CA GLN A 220 9.28 4.43 -12.47
C GLN A 220 7.75 4.42 -12.59
N TYR A 221 7.02 4.53 -11.46
CA TYR A 221 5.56 4.44 -11.39
C TYR A 221 4.93 5.68 -10.72
N PRO A 222 5.01 6.86 -11.37
CA PRO A 222 4.53 8.11 -10.76
C PRO A 222 3.01 8.17 -10.58
N LEU A 223 2.27 7.26 -11.23
CA LEU A 223 0.82 7.19 -11.19
C LEU A 223 0.29 6.12 -10.22
N GLU A 224 1.14 5.52 -9.38
CA GLU A 224 0.72 4.47 -8.45
C GLU A 224 -0.59 4.83 -7.72
N LEU A 225 -1.51 3.87 -7.69
CA LEU A 225 -2.79 4.01 -7.01
C LEU A 225 -2.69 3.47 -5.58
N LEU A 226 -2.58 4.40 -4.62
CA LEU A 226 -2.35 4.10 -3.22
C LEU A 226 -3.55 4.47 -2.36
N ASP A 227 -3.74 3.75 -1.25
CA ASP A 227 -4.70 4.08 -0.20
C ASP A 227 -4.13 5.15 0.77
N GLY A 228 -4.93 5.56 1.77
CA GLY A 228 -4.52 6.53 2.78
C GLY A 228 -3.33 6.08 3.64
N GLN A 229 -3.02 4.79 3.65
CA GLN A 229 -1.86 4.19 4.33
C GLN A 229 -0.68 3.93 3.38
N LYS A 230 -0.68 4.54 2.20
CA LYS A 230 0.38 4.41 1.18
C LYS A 230 0.58 2.97 0.65
N ARG A 231 -0.45 2.12 0.72
CA ARG A 231 -0.44 0.74 0.19
C ARG A 231 -1.20 0.69 -1.12
N HIS A 232 -0.86 -0.23 -2.01
CA HIS A 232 -1.58 -0.43 -3.26
C HIS A 232 -3.08 -0.65 -3.03
N MET A 233 -3.89 0.02 -3.83
CA MET A 233 -5.33 -0.21 -3.83
C MET A 233 -5.66 -1.49 -4.59
N VAL A 234 -6.63 -2.23 -4.08
CA VAL A 234 -7.12 -3.47 -4.68
C VAL A 234 -8.61 -3.65 -4.37
N GLY A 235 -9.35 -4.10 -5.33
CA GLY A 235 -10.72 -4.57 -5.18
C GLY A 235 -10.76 -6.07 -4.90
N ALA A 236 -11.86 -6.53 -4.32
CA ALA A 236 -12.12 -7.94 -4.05
C ALA A 236 -13.52 -8.31 -4.51
N GLY A 237 -13.66 -9.45 -5.18
CA GLY A 237 -14.93 -9.97 -5.64
C GLY A 237 -15.75 -10.55 -4.51
N ILE A 238 -17.02 -10.22 -4.47
CA ILE A 238 -17.95 -10.83 -3.51
C ILE A 238 -19.11 -11.50 -4.27
N ASN A 239 -19.70 -12.50 -3.64
CA ASN A 239 -20.90 -13.16 -4.13
C ASN A 239 -22.03 -13.09 -3.07
N THR A 240 -23.22 -13.45 -3.45
CA THR A 240 -24.41 -13.38 -2.56
C THR A 240 -24.43 -14.45 -1.48
N ARG A 241 -23.58 -15.50 -1.55
CA ARG A 241 -23.63 -16.65 -0.66
C ARG A 241 -22.79 -16.46 0.60
N ASP A 242 -21.60 -15.85 0.46
CA ASP A 242 -20.60 -15.73 1.53
C ASP A 242 -20.11 -14.29 1.75
N TYR A 243 -20.82 -13.29 1.19
CA TYR A 243 -20.38 -11.89 1.20
C TYR A 243 -20.07 -11.35 2.61
N GLU A 244 -20.83 -11.75 3.61
CA GLU A 244 -20.62 -11.27 4.98
C GLU A 244 -19.27 -11.74 5.56
N GLN A 245 -18.94 -13.02 5.39
CA GLN A 245 -17.67 -13.58 5.85
C GLN A 245 -16.51 -13.00 5.05
N ARG A 246 -16.66 -12.91 3.73
CA ARG A 246 -15.66 -12.42 2.81
C ARG A 246 -15.33 -10.94 3.09
N VAL A 247 -16.35 -10.08 3.21
CA VAL A 247 -16.16 -8.66 3.54
C VAL A 247 -15.49 -8.48 4.90
N ARG A 248 -15.91 -9.24 5.94
CA ARG A 248 -15.29 -9.18 7.26
C ARG A 248 -13.82 -9.59 7.21
N ARG A 249 -13.50 -10.67 6.51
CA ARG A 249 -12.13 -11.20 6.41
C ARG A 249 -11.21 -10.25 5.64
N VAL A 250 -11.66 -9.75 4.50
CA VAL A 250 -10.89 -8.79 3.69
C VAL A 250 -10.68 -7.47 4.45
N ARG A 251 -11.71 -6.95 5.14
CA ARG A 251 -11.59 -5.73 5.97
C ARG A 251 -10.62 -5.89 7.13
N ALA A 252 -10.58 -7.04 7.78
CA ALA A 252 -9.65 -7.30 8.88
C ALA A 252 -8.17 -7.16 8.46
N LEU A 253 -7.86 -7.32 7.17
CA LEU A 253 -6.51 -7.18 6.62
C LEU A 253 -6.18 -5.73 6.20
N GLN A 254 -7.17 -4.86 6.13
CA GLN A 254 -6.99 -3.47 5.72
C GLN A 254 -6.57 -2.52 6.85
N GLY A 255 -6.51 -3.01 8.11
CA GLY A 255 -6.33 -2.15 9.28
C GLY A 255 -7.62 -1.41 9.67
N ARG A 256 -7.62 -0.71 10.81
CA ARG A 256 -8.82 -0.16 11.44
C ARG A 256 -9.46 1.06 10.77
N ASP A 257 -8.97 1.54 9.63
CA ASP A 257 -9.57 2.70 8.97
C ASP A 257 -10.51 2.30 7.82
N PRO A 258 -11.81 2.61 7.92
CA PRO A 258 -12.74 2.63 6.79
C PRO A 258 -12.75 4.04 6.16
N PRO A 259 -13.21 4.27 4.93
CA PRO A 259 -14.29 3.59 4.20
C PRO A 259 -14.12 3.49 2.66
N ALA A 260 -12.97 3.18 2.10
CA ALA A 260 -12.83 3.26 0.63
C ALA A 260 -13.44 2.10 -0.16
N CYS A 261 -13.73 0.94 0.43
CA CYS A 261 -14.20 -0.24 -0.31
C CYS A 261 -15.67 -0.62 -0.08
N ALA A 262 -16.42 0.12 0.73
CA ALA A 262 -17.79 -0.26 1.10
C ALA A 262 -18.89 0.09 0.06
N GLY A 263 -18.55 0.80 -1.01
CA GLY A 263 -19.52 1.36 -1.96
C GLY A 263 -19.83 0.50 -3.19
N LEU A 264 -18.97 -0.45 -3.56
CA LEU A 264 -19.12 -1.21 -4.82
C LEU A 264 -19.99 -2.47 -4.71
N ALA A 265 -20.40 -2.86 -3.52
CA ALA A 265 -21.18 -4.08 -3.30
C ALA A 265 -22.71 -3.92 -3.47
N ARG A 266 -23.23 -2.76 -3.84
CA ARG A 266 -24.67 -2.50 -3.97
C ARG A 266 -25.09 -2.03 -5.35
N GLY A 267 -24.57 -2.63 -6.40
CA GLY A 267 -24.94 -2.18 -7.73
C GLY A 267 -24.76 -3.21 -8.83
N LEU A 268 -25.36 -4.38 -8.69
CA LEU A 268 -25.74 -5.29 -9.78
C LEU A 268 -27.03 -5.96 -9.40
#